data_fbf4c4f2498f13e97a745ae228b55b43
#
_entry.id   fbf4c4f2498f13e97a745ae228b55b43
#
_cell.length_a   1.000
_cell.length_b   1.000
_cell.length_c   1.000
_cell.angle_alpha   90.00
_cell.angle_beta   90.00
_cell.angle_gamma   90.00
#
_symmetry.space_group_name_H-M   'P 1'
#
loop_
_entity.id
_entity.type
_entity.pdbx_description
1 polymer ?
#
loop_
_entity_poly.entity_id
_entity_poly.type
_entity_poly.pdbx_seq_one_letter_code
_entity_poly.pdbx_strand_id
1 'polypeptide(L)'
;MTQVENEYRDVISSVEDIIEDARNGRMFILVDHEDRENEGDLVIPAQMATPDAINFMATHGRGLICLTLTSEQTDRLGVPMMASSNSSRHETPFTVSIEAREGVTTGISAHDRARTVSVAISPELNTADIATPGHVFPLRARDGGVLIRAGHTEAAVDISRLAGLNPSGVICEIMNDDGTMARLPDLIGFAQKHGLKIGTISDLIAYRHRYDNLVRETEKQLVTSMHGGDWTMRVFTDQTDGTEHVTLSKGDITTSEPVLVRTHVLNPLEDVLGLGPKPDELPSAMKIIAEEGRGVIILFREPGSKLALAGEVSPQTLRHTGLGTQILAALGLSELILLTDSPMPKVIGLDAYDLTITGTRRITKE
;
A
#
# COMPACT_ATOMS: atom_id res chain seq x y z
N MET A 1 1.64 -2.66 -15.18
CA MET A 1 2.16 -1.52 -15.98
C MET A 1 1.13 -1.15 -17.03
N THR A 2 0.83 0.12 -17.13
CA THR A 2 -0.05 0.68 -18.18
C THR A 2 0.70 0.73 -19.52
N GLN A 3 -0.04 0.97 -20.61
CA GLN A 3 0.56 1.12 -21.95
C GLN A 3 1.50 2.34 -22.01
N VAL A 4 1.17 3.41 -21.27
CA VAL A 4 1.95 4.65 -21.15
C VAL A 4 3.22 4.43 -20.33
N GLU A 5 3.15 3.74 -19.21
CA GLU A 5 4.35 3.37 -18.40
C GLU A 5 5.36 2.55 -19.21
N ASN A 6 4.90 1.69 -20.14
CA ASN A 6 5.77 0.91 -21.01
C ASN A 6 6.47 1.79 -22.08
N GLU A 7 5.80 2.83 -22.58
CA GLU A 7 6.36 3.74 -23.58
C GLU A 7 7.48 4.64 -23.02
N TYR A 8 7.40 4.97 -21.72
CA TYR A 8 8.34 5.87 -21.05
C TYR A 8 9.26 5.17 -20.04
N ARG A 9 9.37 3.85 -20.10
CA ARG A 9 10.13 3.05 -19.12
C ARG A 9 11.59 3.48 -18.98
N ASP A 10 12.21 3.92 -20.08
CA ASP A 10 13.62 4.36 -20.09
C ASP A 10 13.85 5.69 -19.36
N VAL A 11 12.78 6.41 -19.01
CA VAL A 11 12.84 7.72 -18.33
C VAL A 11 12.45 7.58 -16.85
N ILE A 12 11.76 6.49 -16.48
CA ILE A 12 11.38 6.20 -15.11
C ILE A 12 12.58 5.61 -14.38
N SER A 13 12.90 6.20 -13.23
CA SER A 13 14.01 5.78 -12.38
C SER A 13 13.61 4.57 -11.52
N SER A 14 14.59 3.74 -11.16
CA SER A 14 14.37 2.64 -10.23
C SER A 14 13.96 3.14 -8.84
N VAL A 15 13.29 2.30 -8.06
CA VAL A 15 12.89 2.63 -6.68
C VAL A 15 14.13 2.86 -5.82
N GLU A 16 15.20 2.10 -6.05
CA GLU A 16 16.48 2.26 -5.38
C GLU A 16 17.09 3.64 -5.64
N ASP A 17 17.01 4.13 -6.88
CA ASP A 17 17.48 5.46 -7.26
C ASP A 17 16.68 6.59 -6.58
N ILE A 18 15.36 6.40 -6.45
CA ILE A 18 14.48 7.34 -5.75
C ILE A 18 14.79 7.34 -4.23
N ILE A 19 14.98 6.15 -3.63
CA ILE A 19 15.36 6.03 -2.22
C ILE A 19 16.74 6.69 -1.97
N GLU A 20 17.69 6.55 -2.90
CA GLU A 20 19.01 7.17 -2.78
C GLU A 20 18.92 8.70 -2.89
N ASP A 21 18.08 9.24 -3.79
CA ASP A 21 17.83 10.68 -3.84
C ASP A 21 17.15 11.19 -2.56
N ALA A 22 16.16 10.46 -2.05
CA ALA A 22 15.54 10.76 -0.76
C ALA A 22 16.56 10.81 0.39
N ARG A 23 17.43 9.80 0.48
CA ARG A 23 18.49 9.72 1.50
C ARG A 23 19.45 10.90 1.43
N ASN A 24 19.75 11.39 0.23
CA ASN A 24 20.64 12.53 -0.01
C ASN A 24 19.91 13.90 0.05
N GLY A 25 18.63 13.94 0.42
CA GLY A 25 17.84 15.17 0.52
C GLY A 25 17.52 15.80 -0.84
N ARG A 26 17.54 15.02 -1.91
CA ARG A 26 17.15 15.47 -3.24
C ARG A 26 15.66 15.25 -3.44
N MET A 27 15.03 16.24 -4.06
CA MET A 27 13.63 16.19 -4.48
C MET A 27 13.50 15.27 -5.70
N PHE A 28 12.39 14.56 -5.79
CA PHE A 28 12.03 13.68 -6.92
C PHE A 28 10.54 13.81 -7.23
N ILE A 29 10.12 13.22 -8.32
CA ILE A 29 8.72 13.17 -8.74
C ILE A 29 8.20 11.75 -8.52
N LEU A 30 7.02 11.62 -7.95
CA LEU A 30 6.27 10.37 -7.94
C LEU A 30 5.00 10.52 -8.78
N VAL A 31 4.69 9.49 -9.55
CA VAL A 31 3.49 9.41 -10.39
C VAL A 31 2.63 8.26 -9.88
N ASP A 32 1.33 8.51 -9.73
CA ASP A 32 0.37 7.48 -9.40
C ASP A 32 -0.27 6.86 -10.65
N HIS A 33 -1.10 5.82 -10.45
CA HIS A 33 -1.71 5.06 -11.54
C HIS A 33 -2.72 5.91 -12.32
N GLU A 34 -2.82 5.69 -13.65
CA GLU A 34 -3.74 6.40 -14.54
C GLU A 34 -5.21 6.31 -14.11
N ASP A 35 -5.62 5.17 -13.51
CA ASP A 35 -6.98 4.95 -13.03
C ASP A 35 -7.26 5.63 -11.69
N ARG A 36 -6.25 6.23 -11.01
CA ARG A 36 -6.41 6.91 -9.74
C ARG A 36 -6.53 8.43 -9.94
N GLU A 37 -5.52 9.22 -9.70
CA GLU A 37 -5.47 10.67 -9.91
C GLU A 37 -4.77 10.99 -11.23
N ASN A 38 -3.85 10.09 -11.64
CA ASN A 38 -2.99 10.25 -12.81
C ASN A 38 -2.19 11.57 -12.73
N GLU A 39 -1.60 11.83 -11.56
CA GLU A 39 -0.88 13.05 -11.25
C GLU A 39 0.57 12.76 -10.89
N GLY A 40 1.41 13.80 -10.90
CA GLY A 40 2.77 13.74 -10.41
C GLY A 40 2.99 14.77 -9.33
N ASP A 41 3.54 14.33 -8.21
CA ASP A 41 3.90 15.18 -7.09
C ASP A 41 5.41 15.35 -7.00
N LEU A 42 5.86 16.57 -6.70
CA LEU A 42 7.17 16.81 -6.12
C LEU A 42 7.19 16.24 -4.70
N VAL A 43 8.20 15.47 -4.39
CA VAL A 43 8.33 14.79 -3.10
C VAL A 43 9.73 15.03 -2.53
N ILE A 44 9.81 15.34 -1.24
CA ILE A 44 11.07 15.38 -0.48
C ILE A 44 10.79 14.83 0.93
N PRO A 45 11.70 14.04 1.54
CA PRO A 45 11.57 13.68 2.94
C PRO A 45 11.43 14.93 3.83
N ALA A 46 10.47 14.95 4.75
CA ALA A 46 10.18 16.12 5.55
C ALA A 46 11.39 16.62 6.37
N GLN A 47 12.25 15.69 6.79
CA GLN A 47 13.51 16.00 7.48
C GLN A 47 14.47 16.83 6.61
N MET A 48 14.33 16.77 5.29
CA MET A 48 15.17 17.47 4.30
C MET A 48 14.44 18.66 3.67
N ALA A 49 13.23 19.00 4.13
CA ALA A 49 12.41 20.09 3.59
C ALA A 49 12.93 21.46 4.04
N THR A 50 13.94 21.98 3.34
CA THR A 50 14.50 23.33 3.55
C THR A 50 13.56 24.42 3.04
N PRO A 51 13.76 25.70 3.42
CA PRO A 51 13.04 26.83 2.81
C PRO A 51 13.16 26.87 1.28
N ASP A 52 14.33 26.51 0.72
CA ASP A 52 14.53 26.46 -0.73
C ASP A 52 13.69 25.36 -1.39
N ALA A 53 13.57 24.19 -0.74
CA ALA A 53 12.71 23.12 -1.23
C ALA A 53 11.22 23.54 -1.22
N ILE A 54 10.74 24.16 -0.15
CA ILE A 54 9.38 24.70 -0.06
C ILE A 54 9.15 25.78 -1.12
N ASN A 55 10.12 26.66 -1.31
CA ASN A 55 10.03 27.70 -2.35
C ASN A 55 10.01 27.11 -3.76
N PHE A 56 10.78 26.06 -4.01
CA PHE A 56 10.77 25.33 -5.28
C PHE A 56 9.39 24.73 -5.56
N MET A 57 8.80 24.05 -4.58
CA MET A 57 7.45 23.47 -4.68
C MET A 57 6.40 24.55 -4.97
N ALA A 58 6.43 25.67 -4.21
CA ALA A 58 5.49 26.76 -4.40
C ALA A 58 5.61 27.43 -5.77
N THR A 59 6.84 27.57 -6.30
CA THR A 59 7.13 28.28 -7.55
C THR A 59 6.87 27.39 -8.77
N HIS A 60 7.30 26.15 -8.72
CA HIS A 60 7.34 25.26 -9.88
C HIS A 60 6.28 24.14 -9.82
N GLY A 61 5.94 23.60 -8.64
CA GLY A 61 4.84 22.64 -8.48
C GLY A 61 3.49 23.32 -8.60
N ARG A 62 3.28 24.40 -7.84
CA ARG A 62 2.05 25.22 -7.80
C ARG A 62 0.85 24.55 -7.14
N GLY A 63 1.00 23.29 -6.70
CA GLY A 63 0.01 22.53 -5.98
C GLY A 63 -0.09 22.93 -4.51
N LEU A 64 -0.82 22.18 -3.73
CA LEU A 64 -0.95 22.34 -2.30
C LEU A 64 0.23 21.67 -1.58
N ILE A 65 1.04 22.45 -0.86
CA ILE A 65 2.15 21.90 -0.09
C ILE A 65 1.60 21.20 1.15
N CYS A 66 1.70 19.86 1.17
CA CYS A 66 1.19 19.00 2.21
C CYS A 66 2.33 18.28 2.95
N LEU A 67 2.12 18.02 4.24
CA LEU A 67 3.04 17.28 5.10
C LEU A 67 2.46 15.88 5.36
N THR A 68 3.05 14.83 4.79
CA THR A 68 2.62 13.46 5.05
C THR A 68 3.23 12.94 6.35
N LEU A 69 2.39 12.42 7.23
CA LEU A 69 2.74 11.92 8.55
C LEU A 69 2.17 10.52 8.79
N THR A 70 2.83 9.73 9.62
CA THR A 70 2.25 8.47 10.11
C THR A 70 1.05 8.72 11.04
N SER A 71 0.23 7.70 11.28
CA SER A 71 -0.86 7.75 12.26
C SER A 71 -0.33 8.14 13.65
N GLU A 72 0.78 7.53 14.09
CA GLU A 72 1.43 7.82 15.35
C GLU A 72 1.86 9.31 15.48
N GLN A 73 2.46 9.86 14.42
CA GLN A 73 2.87 11.27 14.41
C GLN A 73 1.67 12.22 14.49
N THR A 74 0.59 11.95 13.76
CA THR A 74 -0.63 12.77 13.83
C THR A 74 -1.30 12.68 15.20
N ASP A 75 -1.32 11.50 15.82
CA ASP A 75 -1.88 11.29 17.16
C ASP A 75 -1.04 12.03 18.22
N ARG A 76 0.29 11.97 18.14
CA ARG A 76 1.20 12.73 19.01
C ARG A 76 1.00 14.23 18.92
N LEU A 77 0.79 14.76 17.70
CA LEU A 77 0.51 16.18 17.47
C LEU A 77 -0.91 16.57 17.89
N GLY A 78 -1.79 15.59 18.13
CA GLY A 78 -3.18 15.84 18.50
C GLY A 78 -3.99 16.55 17.43
N VAL A 79 -3.64 16.38 16.14
CA VAL A 79 -4.35 17.02 15.03
C VAL A 79 -5.51 16.14 14.56
N PRO A 80 -6.77 16.62 14.70
CA PRO A 80 -7.93 15.87 14.25
C PRO A 80 -8.02 15.87 12.71
N MET A 81 -8.78 14.92 12.17
CA MET A 81 -9.16 14.97 10.75
C MET A 81 -9.95 16.24 10.46
N MET A 82 -9.72 16.83 9.29
CA MET A 82 -10.37 18.07 8.85
C MET A 82 -11.88 17.90 8.72
N ALA A 83 -12.35 16.72 8.32
CA ALA A 83 -13.75 16.38 8.21
C ALA A 83 -14.08 15.13 9.03
N SER A 84 -15.22 15.12 9.71
CA SER A 84 -15.73 13.97 10.44
C SER A 84 -16.16 12.81 9.53
N SER A 85 -16.53 13.13 8.28
CA SER A 85 -16.80 12.16 7.22
C SER A 85 -16.15 12.64 5.94
N ASN A 86 -15.22 11.85 5.42
CA ASN A 86 -14.53 12.16 4.17
C ASN A 86 -15.36 11.66 2.99
N SER A 87 -15.85 12.58 2.17
CA SER A 87 -16.64 12.30 0.96
C SER A 87 -15.86 12.62 -0.33
N SER A 88 -14.55 12.91 -0.24
CA SER A 88 -13.74 13.16 -1.42
C SER A 88 -13.54 11.87 -2.23
N ARG A 89 -13.45 12.01 -3.57
CA ARG A 89 -13.35 10.87 -4.50
C ARG A 89 -12.22 9.90 -4.15
N HIS A 90 -11.07 10.39 -3.68
CA HIS A 90 -9.88 9.60 -3.37
C HIS A 90 -9.61 9.50 -1.86
N GLU A 91 -10.56 9.98 -1.04
CA GLU A 91 -10.50 9.93 0.43
C GLU A 91 -9.19 10.50 1.00
N THR A 92 -8.66 11.58 0.39
CA THR A 92 -7.41 12.21 0.84
C THR A 92 -7.50 12.59 2.31
N PRO A 93 -6.60 12.05 3.16
CA PRO A 93 -6.78 12.06 4.61
C PRO A 93 -6.28 13.35 5.26
N PHE A 94 -6.86 14.47 4.88
CA PHE A 94 -6.53 15.78 5.46
C PHE A 94 -6.84 15.85 6.95
N THR A 95 -5.86 16.31 7.72
CA THR A 95 -6.08 16.81 9.07
C THR A 95 -6.29 18.31 9.05
N VAL A 96 -6.63 18.93 10.19
CA VAL A 96 -6.62 20.38 10.30
C VAL A 96 -5.23 20.92 9.98
N SER A 97 -5.17 22.09 9.33
CA SER A 97 -3.91 22.76 9.00
C SER A 97 -3.19 23.24 10.27
N ILE A 98 -1.88 23.28 10.21
CA ILE A 98 -1.02 23.60 11.37
C ILE A 98 -0.04 24.74 11.10
N GLU A 99 0.46 25.30 12.19
CA GLU A 99 1.53 26.27 12.24
C GLU A 99 2.45 26.00 13.44
N ALA A 100 3.75 26.25 13.31
CA ALA A 100 4.62 26.28 14.49
C ALA A 100 4.24 27.48 15.37
N ARG A 101 4.19 27.28 16.70
CA ARG A 101 3.90 28.40 17.64
C ARG A 101 5.04 29.40 17.71
N GLU A 102 6.27 28.96 17.54
CA GLU A 102 7.46 29.75 17.67
C GLU A 102 8.35 29.66 16.43
N GLY A 103 9.02 30.77 16.12
CA GLY A 103 9.97 30.84 15.02
C GLY A 103 9.34 31.06 13.66
N VAL A 104 8.09 31.54 13.62
CA VAL A 104 7.35 31.95 12.41
C VAL A 104 6.88 33.37 12.49
N THR A 105 6.62 33.98 11.34
CA THR A 105 6.05 35.35 11.24
C THR A 105 4.55 35.28 10.94
N THR A 106 4.17 35.27 9.67
CA THR A 106 2.77 35.10 9.22
C THR A 106 2.42 33.69 8.82
N GLY A 107 3.38 32.76 8.82
CA GLY A 107 3.20 31.35 8.58
C GLY A 107 3.29 30.90 7.12
N ILE A 108 2.97 31.78 6.15
CA ILE A 108 2.86 31.41 4.73
C ILE A 108 4.21 31.42 4.00
N SER A 109 5.24 32.11 4.52
CA SER A 109 6.53 32.17 3.84
C SER A 109 7.17 30.75 3.71
N ALA A 110 8.07 30.55 2.74
CA ALA A 110 8.80 29.31 2.61
C ALA A 110 9.58 28.95 3.89
N HIS A 111 10.14 29.95 4.57
CA HIS A 111 10.83 29.80 5.84
C HIS A 111 9.89 29.36 6.95
N ASP A 112 8.73 29.99 7.08
CA ASP A 112 7.75 29.67 8.12
C ASP A 112 7.18 28.27 7.93
N ARG A 113 6.86 27.88 6.68
CA ARG A 113 6.37 26.52 6.38
C ARG A 113 7.44 25.45 6.62
N ALA A 114 8.70 25.70 6.22
CA ALA A 114 9.80 24.80 6.54
C ALA A 114 10.01 24.67 8.05
N ARG A 115 9.88 25.77 8.80
CA ARG A 115 9.92 25.75 10.27
C ARG A 115 8.78 24.92 10.84
N THR A 116 7.57 25.11 10.35
CA THR A 116 6.39 24.32 10.79
C THR A 116 6.58 22.84 10.51
N VAL A 117 7.09 22.45 9.33
CA VAL A 117 7.43 21.06 9.01
C VAL A 117 8.44 20.50 10.02
N SER A 118 9.55 21.22 10.28
CA SER A 118 10.59 20.74 11.19
C SER A 118 10.08 20.55 12.63
N VAL A 119 9.17 21.41 13.09
CA VAL A 119 8.51 21.28 14.40
C VAL A 119 7.58 20.05 14.42
N ALA A 120 6.75 19.89 13.40
CA ALA A 120 5.76 18.84 13.36
C ALA A 120 6.38 17.42 13.36
N ILE A 121 7.53 17.23 12.71
CA ILE A 121 8.20 15.92 12.64
C ILE A 121 9.13 15.62 13.81
N SER A 122 9.43 16.61 14.67
CA SER A 122 10.32 16.42 15.80
C SER A 122 9.70 15.46 16.83
N PRO A 123 10.41 14.40 17.23
CA PRO A 123 9.87 13.43 18.19
C PRO A 123 9.71 14.00 19.61
N GLU A 124 10.43 15.08 19.92
CA GLU A 124 10.44 15.71 21.26
C GLU A 124 9.31 16.74 21.42
N LEU A 125 8.70 17.19 20.30
CA LEU A 125 7.66 18.21 20.28
C LEU A 125 6.27 17.58 20.17
N ASN A 126 5.24 18.33 20.57
CA ASN A 126 3.87 17.82 20.69
C ASN A 126 2.83 18.91 20.40
N THR A 127 1.58 18.69 20.77
CA THR A 127 0.46 19.61 20.59
C THR A 127 0.73 21.02 21.09
N ALA A 128 1.56 21.21 22.13
CA ALA A 128 1.85 22.54 22.68
C ALA A 128 2.73 23.39 21.75
N ASP A 129 3.46 22.75 20.83
CA ASP A 129 4.44 23.42 19.95
C ASP A 129 3.83 23.85 18.61
N ILE A 130 2.60 23.41 18.33
CA ILE A 130 1.84 23.77 17.12
C ILE A 130 0.58 24.56 17.45
N ALA A 131 0.15 25.37 16.50
CA ALA A 131 -1.14 26.04 16.49
C ALA A 131 -1.98 25.54 15.32
N THR A 132 -3.30 25.66 15.44
CA THR A 132 -4.28 25.36 14.41
C THR A 132 -5.33 26.47 14.35
N PRO A 133 -5.79 26.87 13.16
CA PRO A 133 -5.29 26.51 11.84
C PRO A 133 -3.96 27.18 11.49
N GLY A 134 -3.32 26.73 10.39
CA GLY A 134 -2.07 27.27 9.87
C GLY A 134 -1.95 27.13 8.36
N HIS A 135 -0.70 27.18 7.84
CA HIS A 135 -0.40 27.20 6.41
C HIS A 135 0.31 25.93 5.91
N VAL A 136 0.46 24.92 6.75
CA VAL A 136 0.89 23.56 6.36
C VAL A 136 -0.27 22.59 6.59
N PHE A 137 -0.51 21.71 5.62
CA PHE A 137 -1.63 20.78 5.59
C PHE A 137 -1.13 19.36 5.84
N PRO A 138 -1.24 18.83 7.07
CA PRO A 138 -0.86 17.45 7.32
C PRO A 138 -1.85 16.46 6.71
N LEU A 139 -1.29 15.38 6.17
CA LEU A 139 -2.01 14.22 5.66
C LEU A 139 -1.65 13.00 6.51
N ARG A 140 -2.65 12.30 7.01
CA ARG A 140 -2.46 11.09 7.82
C ARG A 140 -2.34 9.86 6.93
N ALA A 141 -1.13 9.33 6.74
CA ALA A 141 -0.91 8.11 5.98
C ALA A 141 -1.61 6.91 6.63
N ARG A 142 -2.08 5.97 5.82
CA ARG A 142 -2.61 4.68 6.29
C ARG A 142 -1.46 3.81 6.78
N ASP A 143 -1.67 3.13 7.93
CA ASP A 143 -0.73 2.12 8.42
C ASP A 143 -0.60 1.01 7.39
N GLY A 144 0.65 0.57 7.12
CA GLY A 144 0.98 -0.31 6.00
C GLY A 144 1.37 0.41 4.70
N GLY A 145 1.20 1.74 4.62
CA GLY A 145 1.70 2.57 3.52
C GLY A 145 1.06 2.28 2.17
N VAL A 146 1.87 2.32 1.09
CA VAL A 146 1.39 2.11 -0.29
C VAL A 146 0.72 0.77 -0.53
N LEU A 147 0.98 -0.23 0.32
CA LEU A 147 0.35 -1.55 0.23
C LEU A 147 -1.13 -1.53 0.68
N ILE A 148 -1.53 -0.50 1.43
CA ILE A 148 -2.91 -0.30 1.88
C ILE A 148 -3.62 0.76 1.05
N ARG A 149 -2.92 1.86 0.70
CA ARG A 149 -3.44 2.93 -0.15
C ARG A 149 -2.34 3.42 -1.10
N ALA A 150 -2.54 3.18 -2.39
CA ALA A 150 -1.58 3.52 -3.45
C ALA A 150 -1.57 5.02 -3.76
N GLY A 151 -1.35 5.88 -2.76
CA GLY A 151 -1.36 7.34 -2.89
C GLY A 151 -0.01 7.99 -2.55
N HIS A 152 0.18 9.23 -3.03
CA HIS A 152 1.39 10.03 -2.78
C HIS A 152 1.67 10.23 -1.29
N THR A 153 0.61 10.33 -0.46
CA THR A 153 0.71 10.42 1.01
C THR A 153 1.49 9.26 1.60
N GLU A 154 1.06 8.03 1.28
CA GLU A 154 1.68 6.81 1.76
C GLU A 154 3.06 6.60 1.13
N ALA A 155 3.21 6.91 -0.16
CA ALA A 155 4.46 6.76 -0.89
C ALA A 155 5.58 7.64 -0.31
N ALA A 156 5.29 8.89 0.04
CA ALA A 156 6.27 9.78 0.63
C ALA A 156 6.74 9.32 2.01
N VAL A 157 5.83 8.79 2.85
CA VAL A 157 6.16 8.19 4.15
C VAL A 157 7.02 6.94 3.97
N ASP A 158 6.65 6.05 3.04
CA ASP A 158 7.36 4.81 2.78
C ASP A 158 8.78 5.04 2.26
N ILE A 159 8.95 5.92 1.27
CA ILE A 159 10.28 6.24 0.72
C ILE A 159 11.16 6.88 1.80
N SER A 160 10.62 7.79 2.62
CA SER A 160 11.38 8.37 3.73
C SER A 160 11.84 7.31 4.73
N ARG A 161 10.96 6.36 5.09
CA ARG A 161 11.28 5.22 5.95
C ARG A 161 12.34 4.31 5.31
N LEU A 162 12.19 3.96 4.04
CA LEU A 162 13.15 3.12 3.29
C LEU A 162 14.51 3.80 3.13
N ALA A 163 14.54 5.14 3.07
CA ALA A 163 15.76 5.92 3.08
C ALA A 163 16.45 5.98 4.47
N GLY A 164 15.81 5.45 5.53
CA GLY A 164 16.33 5.49 6.91
C GLY A 164 16.14 6.85 7.59
N LEU A 165 15.19 7.65 7.10
CA LEU A 165 14.86 8.98 7.61
C LEU A 165 13.59 8.95 8.46
N ASN A 166 13.23 10.09 9.06
CA ASN A 166 11.93 10.24 9.72
C ASN A 166 10.81 9.87 8.72
N PRO A 167 9.87 8.98 9.08
CA PRO A 167 8.83 8.50 8.16
C PRO A 167 7.75 9.56 7.89
N SER A 168 8.18 10.62 7.21
CA SER A 168 7.37 11.78 6.86
C SER A 168 7.91 12.43 5.58
N GLY A 169 7.05 13.04 4.79
CA GLY A 169 7.43 13.69 3.54
C GLY A 169 6.68 15.00 3.33
N VAL A 170 7.23 15.87 2.50
CA VAL A 170 6.51 17.03 1.97
C VAL A 170 6.24 16.74 0.50
N ILE A 171 5.00 16.93 0.11
CA ILE A 171 4.51 16.68 -1.26
C ILE A 171 3.83 17.92 -1.81
N CYS A 172 3.85 18.07 -3.13
CA CYS A 172 3.17 19.17 -3.83
C CYS A 172 2.87 18.71 -5.27
N GLU A 173 1.64 18.77 -5.68
CA GLU A 173 1.21 18.43 -7.03
C GLU A 173 1.86 19.36 -8.06
N ILE A 174 2.11 18.85 -9.27
CA ILE A 174 2.68 19.62 -10.38
C ILE A 174 1.59 20.02 -11.36
N MET A 175 1.46 21.32 -11.59
CA MET A 175 0.55 21.90 -12.58
C MET A 175 1.32 22.48 -13.78
N ASN A 176 0.69 22.39 -14.93
CA ASN A 176 1.12 23.09 -16.14
C ASN A 176 0.94 24.60 -16.01
N ASP A 177 1.55 25.37 -16.92
CA ASP A 177 1.47 26.83 -16.93
C ASP A 177 0.05 27.37 -17.12
N ASP A 178 -0.83 26.61 -17.74
CA ASP A 178 -2.23 26.92 -17.96
C ASP A 178 -3.14 26.54 -16.76
N GLY A 179 -2.57 25.94 -15.70
CA GLY A 179 -3.27 25.51 -14.50
C GLY A 179 -3.88 24.10 -14.58
N THR A 180 -3.69 23.40 -15.67
CA THR A 180 -4.08 21.97 -15.74
C THR A 180 -3.05 21.09 -15.00
N MET A 181 -3.47 19.90 -14.57
CA MET A 181 -2.55 18.98 -13.92
C MET A 181 -1.56 18.39 -14.94
N ALA A 182 -0.26 18.42 -14.59
CA ALA A 182 0.77 17.80 -15.42
C ALA A 182 0.63 16.27 -15.39
N ARG A 183 0.70 15.64 -16.56
CA ARG A 183 0.65 14.19 -16.74
C ARG A 183 2.05 13.67 -17.11
N LEU A 184 2.24 12.35 -17.13
CA LEU A 184 3.56 11.76 -17.33
C LEU A 184 4.34 12.38 -18.52
N PRO A 185 3.77 12.64 -19.70
CA PRO A 185 4.49 13.31 -20.80
C PRO A 185 5.00 14.71 -20.43
N ASP A 186 4.20 15.50 -19.68
CA ASP A 186 4.57 16.85 -19.24
C ASP A 186 5.65 16.78 -18.13
N LEU A 187 5.49 15.80 -17.22
CA LEU A 187 6.41 15.57 -16.11
C LEU A 187 7.81 15.18 -16.57
N ILE A 188 7.96 14.48 -17.69
CA ILE A 188 9.25 14.17 -18.28
C ILE A 188 10.00 15.45 -18.66
N GLY A 189 9.32 16.36 -19.35
CA GLY A 189 9.89 17.66 -19.69
C GLY A 189 10.27 18.50 -18.47
N PHE A 190 9.40 18.47 -17.45
CA PHE A 190 9.63 19.14 -16.16
C PHE A 190 10.86 18.53 -15.45
N ALA A 191 10.94 17.21 -15.35
CA ALA A 191 12.03 16.50 -14.69
C ALA A 191 13.39 16.81 -15.37
N GLN A 192 13.44 16.77 -16.70
CA GLN A 192 14.63 17.10 -17.48
C GLN A 192 15.08 18.53 -17.25
N LYS A 193 14.13 19.48 -17.24
CA LYS A 193 14.41 20.91 -17.00
C LYS A 193 15.01 21.18 -15.62
N HIS A 194 14.56 20.44 -14.60
CA HIS A 194 14.93 20.66 -13.21
C HIS A 194 15.94 19.65 -12.66
N GLY A 195 16.35 18.66 -13.45
CA GLY A 195 17.30 17.61 -13.03
C GLY A 195 16.74 16.69 -11.97
N LEU A 196 15.43 16.37 -12.04
CA LEU A 196 14.72 15.52 -11.10
C LEU A 196 14.55 14.11 -11.68
N LYS A 197 14.51 13.11 -10.82
CA LYS A 197 14.11 11.74 -11.17
C LYS A 197 12.60 11.57 -11.07
N ILE A 198 12.06 10.64 -11.85
CA ILE A 198 10.66 10.24 -11.81
C ILE A 198 10.58 8.79 -11.38
N GLY A 199 9.83 8.49 -10.32
CA GLY A 199 9.44 7.15 -9.91
C GLY A 199 7.93 6.94 -10.01
N THR A 200 7.48 5.68 -9.99
CA THR A 200 6.06 5.35 -9.95
C THR A 200 5.67 4.72 -8.61
N ILE A 201 4.45 4.97 -8.16
CA ILE A 201 3.90 4.31 -6.97
C ILE A 201 3.71 2.82 -7.25
N SER A 202 3.43 2.42 -8.49
CA SER A 202 3.33 1.02 -8.90
C SER A 202 4.63 0.25 -8.67
N ASP A 203 5.78 0.83 -9.07
CA ASP A 203 7.10 0.22 -8.83
C ASP A 203 7.44 0.18 -7.35
N LEU A 204 7.08 1.21 -6.57
CA LEU A 204 7.26 1.21 -5.12
C LEU A 204 6.44 0.11 -4.44
N ILE A 205 5.21 -0.13 -4.88
CA ILE A 205 4.38 -1.25 -4.39
C ILE A 205 5.08 -2.58 -4.70
N ALA A 206 5.56 -2.78 -5.93
CA ALA A 206 6.28 -3.99 -6.31
C ALA A 206 7.57 -4.17 -5.49
N TYR A 207 8.31 -3.09 -5.27
CA TYR A 207 9.50 -3.07 -4.42
C TYR A 207 9.17 -3.48 -2.98
N ARG A 208 8.15 -2.87 -2.36
CA ARG A 208 7.73 -3.20 -1.00
C ARG A 208 7.23 -4.64 -0.88
N HIS A 209 6.49 -5.14 -1.86
CA HIS A 209 6.10 -6.55 -1.89
C HIS A 209 7.30 -7.48 -1.89
N ARG A 210 8.39 -7.10 -2.56
CA ARG A 210 9.61 -7.93 -2.65
C ARG A 210 10.47 -7.90 -1.40
N TYR A 211 10.55 -6.76 -0.71
CA TYR A 211 11.52 -6.55 0.37
C TYR A 211 10.89 -6.44 1.77
N ASP A 212 9.61 -6.12 1.88
CA ASP A 212 8.93 -6.08 3.16
C ASP A 212 8.32 -7.45 3.49
N ASN A 213 8.70 -8.00 4.62
CA ASN A 213 8.05 -9.20 5.15
C ASN A 213 6.86 -8.77 6.02
N LEU A 214 5.68 -8.67 5.39
CA LEU A 214 4.44 -8.23 6.05
C LEU A 214 3.78 -9.34 6.86
N VAL A 215 4.18 -10.59 6.67
CA VAL A 215 3.57 -11.74 7.34
C VAL A 215 4.61 -12.48 8.18
N ARG A 216 4.20 -12.90 9.38
CA ARG A 216 5.01 -13.72 10.26
C ARG A 216 4.23 -14.98 10.66
N GLU A 217 4.82 -16.16 10.43
CA GLU A 217 4.29 -17.41 10.97
C GLU A 217 4.39 -17.38 12.51
N THR A 218 3.26 -17.51 13.18
CA THR A 218 3.17 -17.45 14.65
C THR A 218 2.81 -18.79 15.27
N GLU A 219 2.15 -19.68 14.51
CA GLU A 219 1.72 -20.98 15.01
C GLU A 219 1.76 -22.03 13.88
N LYS A 220 2.08 -23.28 14.24
CA LYS A 220 2.00 -24.44 13.35
C LYS A 220 1.59 -25.65 14.14
N GLN A 221 0.51 -26.34 13.69
CA GLN A 221 0.02 -27.56 14.34
C GLN A 221 -0.69 -28.49 13.34
N LEU A 222 -0.79 -29.77 13.72
CA LEU A 222 -1.63 -30.74 13.02
C LEU A 222 -3.06 -30.65 13.53
N VAL A 223 -4.02 -30.57 12.63
CA VAL A 223 -5.44 -30.49 12.96
C VAL A 223 -6.25 -31.46 12.10
N THR A 224 -7.35 -31.96 12.62
CA THR A 224 -8.28 -32.83 11.87
C THR A 224 -9.56 -32.07 11.59
N SER A 225 -9.94 -31.97 10.31
CA SER A 225 -11.18 -31.38 9.85
C SER A 225 -12.16 -32.43 9.34
N MET A 226 -13.46 -32.20 9.51
CA MET A 226 -14.51 -32.98 8.87
C MET A 226 -14.45 -32.91 7.33
N HIS A 227 -13.77 -31.90 6.78
CA HIS A 227 -13.55 -31.70 5.35
C HIS A 227 -12.12 -32.12 5.00
N GLY A 228 -11.92 -33.44 4.67
CA GLY A 228 -10.67 -33.95 4.16
C GLY A 228 -9.68 -34.48 5.20
N GLY A 229 -10.08 -34.68 6.48
CA GLY A 229 -9.25 -35.33 7.50
C GLY A 229 -8.10 -34.44 8.01
N ASP A 230 -6.86 -34.94 8.03
CA ASP A 230 -5.72 -34.29 8.66
C ASP A 230 -5.07 -33.22 7.78
N TRP A 231 -4.74 -32.08 8.41
CA TRP A 231 -4.12 -30.92 7.78
C TRP A 231 -3.00 -30.38 8.66
N THR A 232 -2.00 -29.74 8.05
CA THR A 232 -1.08 -28.88 8.77
C THR A 232 -1.66 -27.46 8.74
N MET A 233 -2.11 -26.97 9.89
CA MET A 233 -2.54 -25.59 10.08
C MET A 233 -1.33 -24.72 10.43
N ARG A 234 -1.27 -23.51 9.84
CA ARG A 234 -0.35 -22.46 10.26
C ARG A 234 -1.11 -21.14 10.39
N VAL A 235 -0.69 -20.32 11.33
CA VAL A 235 -1.21 -18.97 11.51
C VAL A 235 -0.14 -17.97 11.10
N PHE A 236 -0.54 -17.05 10.24
CA PHE A 236 0.29 -15.93 9.80
C PHE A 236 -0.30 -14.62 10.29
N THR A 237 0.49 -13.86 11.04
CA THR A 237 0.09 -12.52 11.52
C THR A 237 0.55 -11.47 10.54
N ASP A 238 -0.38 -10.63 10.06
CA ASP A 238 -0.08 -9.41 9.31
C ASP A 238 0.60 -8.41 10.25
N GLN A 239 1.83 -8.01 9.94
CA GLN A 239 2.63 -7.11 10.76
C GLN A 239 2.12 -5.66 10.71
N THR A 240 1.18 -5.35 9.81
CA THR A 240 0.66 -3.98 9.65
C THR A 240 -0.46 -3.65 10.63
N ASP A 241 -1.31 -4.64 10.96
CA ASP A 241 -2.49 -4.43 11.81
C ASP A 241 -2.72 -5.54 12.85
N GLY A 242 -1.82 -6.53 12.91
CA GLY A 242 -1.93 -7.65 13.83
C GLY A 242 -3.01 -8.68 13.47
N THR A 243 -3.61 -8.58 12.28
CA THR A 243 -4.62 -9.56 11.83
C THR A 243 -3.98 -10.92 11.59
N GLU A 244 -4.62 -11.97 12.10
CA GLU A 244 -4.18 -13.34 11.90
C GLU A 244 -4.93 -13.98 10.73
N HIS A 245 -4.18 -14.62 9.84
CA HIS A 245 -4.68 -15.42 8.72
C HIS A 245 -4.32 -16.88 8.90
N VAL A 246 -5.19 -17.78 8.47
CA VAL A 246 -4.98 -19.22 8.63
C VAL A 246 -4.64 -19.88 7.30
N THR A 247 -3.66 -20.76 7.29
CA THR A 247 -3.41 -21.66 6.18
C THR A 247 -3.64 -23.11 6.60
N LEU A 248 -4.19 -23.88 5.69
CA LEU A 248 -4.30 -25.34 5.80
C LEU A 248 -3.54 -25.96 4.65
N SER A 249 -2.53 -26.77 4.93
CA SER A 249 -1.77 -27.49 3.91
C SER A 249 -1.88 -29.00 4.10
N LYS A 250 -1.85 -29.71 2.96
CA LYS A 250 -1.89 -31.16 2.91
C LYS A 250 -0.77 -31.67 2.00
N GLY A 251 -0.16 -32.77 2.39
CA GLY A 251 0.97 -33.37 1.66
C GLY A 251 2.25 -32.55 1.68
N ASP A 252 3.23 -32.96 0.90
CA ASP A 252 4.47 -32.19 0.72
C ASP A 252 4.26 -31.12 -0.35
N ILE A 253 4.25 -29.87 0.08
CA ILE A 253 4.03 -28.69 -0.76
C ILE A 253 5.33 -28.03 -1.22
N THR A 254 6.50 -28.55 -0.81
CA THR A 254 7.82 -27.95 -1.10
C THR A 254 8.49 -28.55 -2.34
N THR A 255 7.81 -29.42 -3.07
CA THR A 255 8.31 -30.04 -4.31
C THR A 255 8.20 -29.07 -5.48
N SER A 256 8.95 -29.32 -6.57
CA SER A 256 8.94 -28.52 -7.79
C SER A 256 7.68 -28.66 -8.65
N GLU A 257 6.75 -29.56 -8.29
CA GLU A 257 5.49 -29.75 -9.06
C GLU A 257 4.46 -28.67 -8.65
N PRO A 258 3.60 -28.23 -9.57
CA PRO A 258 2.55 -27.25 -9.26
C PRO A 258 1.64 -27.68 -8.11
N VAL A 259 1.33 -26.77 -7.21
CA VAL A 259 0.50 -27.02 -6.01
C VAL A 259 -0.88 -26.42 -6.19
N LEU A 260 -1.93 -27.18 -5.84
CA LEU A 260 -3.29 -26.64 -5.78
C LEU A 260 -3.41 -25.62 -4.65
N VAL A 261 -3.86 -24.40 -4.98
CA VAL A 261 -4.00 -23.31 -4.03
C VAL A 261 -5.40 -22.71 -4.10
N ARG A 262 -6.03 -22.56 -2.95
CA ARG A 262 -7.24 -21.75 -2.78
C ARG A 262 -6.98 -20.59 -1.83
N THR A 263 -7.19 -19.38 -2.29
CA THR A 263 -7.32 -18.18 -1.44
C THR A 263 -8.80 -17.92 -1.18
N HIS A 264 -9.19 -17.75 0.07
CA HIS A 264 -10.57 -17.56 0.48
C HIS A 264 -10.68 -16.49 1.55
N VAL A 265 -11.53 -15.50 1.35
CA VAL A 265 -11.85 -14.50 2.36
C VAL A 265 -13.02 -15.02 3.17
N LEU A 266 -12.85 -15.11 4.49
CA LEU A 266 -13.89 -15.62 5.39
C LEU A 266 -15.12 -14.71 5.37
N ASN A 267 -16.24 -15.25 4.90
CA ASN A 267 -17.55 -14.63 4.99
C ASN A 267 -18.45 -15.42 5.95
N PRO A 268 -18.67 -14.97 7.18
CA PRO A 268 -19.49 -15.72 8.15
C PRO A 268 -20.92 -16.00 7.68
N LEU A 269 -21.50 -15.18 6.81
CA LEU A 269 -22.85 -15.41 6.27
C LEU A 269 -22.87 -16.60 5.30
N GLU A 270 -21.87 -16.73 4.43
CA GLU A 270 -21.74 -17.84 3.48
C GLU A 270 -21.15 -19.07 4.15
N ASP A 271 -19.98 -18.94 4.77
CA ASP A 271 -19.17 -20.07 5.24
C ASP A 271 -19.72 -20.74 6.50
N VAL A 272 -20.47 -20.00 7.35
CA VAL A 272 -21.01 -20.53 8.62
C VAL A 272 -22.53 -20.70 8.55
N LEU A 273 -23.24 -19.71 8.01
CA LEU A 273 -24.70 -19.74 7.99
C LEU A 273 -25.29 -20.30 6.70
N GLY A 274 -24.46 -20.56 5.67
CA GLY A 274 -24.90 -21.09 4.38
C GLY A 274 -25.77 -20.11 3.59
N LEU A 275 -25.65 -18.80 3.84
CA LEU A 275 -26.39 -17.76 3.15
C LEU A 275 -25.55 -17.23 1.97
N GLY A 276 -26.20 -16.96 0.83
CA GLY A 276 -25.50 -16.43 -0.34
C GLY A 276 -25.33 -17.46 -1.46
N PRO A 277 -24.63 -17.08 -2.55
CA PRO A 277 -24.58 -17.90 -3.76
C PRO A 277 -23.58 -19.06 -3.71
N LYS A 278 -22.60 -19.06 -2.77
CA LYS A 278 -21.49 -20.02 -2.75
C LYS A 278 -21.16 -20.60 -1.36
N PRO A 279 -22.17 -21.09 -0.61
CA PRO A 279 -21.98 -21.53 0.79
C PRO A 279 -21.04 -22.73 0.94
N ASP A 280 -20.86 -23.55 -0.10
CA ASP A 280 -20.04 -24.76 -0.06
C ASP A 280 -18.66 -24.60 -0.73
N GLU A 281 -18.26 -23.37 -1.06
CA GLU A 281 -17.02 -23.14 -1.83
C GLU A 281 -15.77 -23.58 -1.04
N LEU A 282 -15.65 -23.17 0.23
CA LEU A 282 -14.54 -23.56 1.09
C LEU A 282 -14.53 -25.07 1.41
N PRO A 283 -15.63 -25.70 1.86
CA PRO A 283 -15.69 -27.14 2.06
C PRO A 283 -15.38 -27.96 0.81
N SER A 284 -15.81 -27.50 -0.37
CA SER A 284 -15.55 -28.15 -1.66
C SER A 284 -14.08 -28.06 -2.04
N ALA A 285 -13.44 -26.90 -1.89
CA ALA A 285 -12.01 -26.72 -2.12
C ALA A 285 -11.18 -27.63 -1.19
N MET A 286 -11.56 -27.72 0.09
CA MET A 286 -10.91 -28.64 1.05
C MET A 286 -11.01 -30.10 0.62
N LYS A 287 -12.17 -30.56 0.15
CA LYS A 287 -12.37 -31.93 -0.36
C LYS A 287 -11.51 -32.22 -1.60
N ILE A 288 -11.48 -31.26 -2.56
CA ILE A 288 -10.68 -31.41 -3.78
C ILE A 288 -9.20 -31.56 -3.44
N ILE A 289 -8.67 -30.72 -2.55
CA ILE A 289 -7.26 -30.80 -2.12
C ILE A 289 -7.01 -32.11 -1.34
N ALA A 290 -7.99 -32.56 -0.54
CA ALA A 290 -7.86 -33.83 0.18
C ALA A 290 -7.85 -35.06 -0.75
N GLU A 291 -8.65 -35.02 -1.81
CA GLU A 291 -8.67 -36.07 -2.85
C GLU A 291 -7.36 -36.10 -3.66
N GLU A 292 -6.79 -34.91 -3.96
CA GLU A 292 -5.48 -34.77 -4.59
C GLU A 292 -4.34 -35.21 -3.68
N GLY A 293 -4.55 -35.16 -2.36
CA GLY A 293 -3.53 -35.46 -1.35
C GLY A 293 -2.49 -34.36 -1.16
N ARG A 294 -2.56 -33.26 -1.91
CA ARG A 294 -1.58 -32.17 -1.88
C ARG A 294 -2.22 -30.83 -2.25
N GLY A 295 -1.96 -29.79 -1.46
CA GLY A 295 -2.43 -28.44 -1.74
C GLY A 295 -2.48 -27.55 -0.52
N VAL A 296 -2.88 -26.29 -0.74
CA VAL A 296 -2.92 -25.23 0.28
C VAL A 296 -4.22 -24.45 0.17
N ILE A 297 -4.81 -24.15 1.32
CA ILE A 297 -5.87 -23.15 1.49
C ILE A 297 -5.30 -22.01 2.31
N ILE A 298 -5.52 -20.77 1.85
CA ILE A 298 -5.29 -19.54 2.65
C ILE A 298 -6.65 -18.96 2.96
N LEU A 299 -6.96 -18.87 4.26
CA LEU A 299 -8.17 -18.25 4.77
C LEU A 299 -7.84 -16.87 5.32
N PHE A 300 -8.26 -15.83 4.60
CA PHE A 300 -8.14 -14.46 5.07
C PHE A 300 -9.25 -14.09 6.03
N ARG A 301 -8.87 -13.56 7.19
CA ARG A 301 -9.80 -12.94 8.13
C ARG A 301 -9.79 -11.44 7.93
N GLU A 302 -10.95 -10.82 7.99
CA GLU A 302 -11.12 -9.36 7.95
C GLU A 302 -11.87 -8.90 9.20
N PRO A 303 -11.14 -8.66 10.32
CA PRO A 303 -11.78 -8.11 11.51
C PRO A 303 -12.35 -6.73 11.22
N GLY A 304 -13.64 -6.53 11.51
CA GLY A 304 -14.31 -5.23 11.34
C GLY A 304 -14.88 -4.94 9.96
N SER A 305 -14.79 -5.86 8.99
CA SER A 305 -15.54 -5.73 7.74
C SER A 305 -17.05 -5.80 7.99
N LYS A 306 -17.82 -4.99 7.23
CA LYS A 306 -19.29 -5.07 7.30
C LYS A 306 -19.75 -6.42 6.74
N LEU A 307 -20.65 -7.08 7.44
CA LEU A 307 -21.33 -8.26 6.93
C LEU A 307 -22.17 -7.88 5.71
N ALA A 308 -21.81 -8.41 4.54
CA ALA A 308 -22.55 -8.22 3.29
C ALA A 308 -22.81 -9.56 2.62
N LEU A 309 -23.99 -9.75 2.06
CA LEU A 309 -24.26 -10.82 1.09
C LEU A 309 -23.55 -10.44 -0.22
N ALA A 310 -22.91 -11.43 -0.86
CA ALA A 310 -22.01 -11.25 -2.00
C ALA A 310 -22.50 -10.26 -3.07
N GLY A 311 -21.61 -9.37 -3.52
CA GLY A 311 -21.86 -8.43 -4.62
C GLY A 311 -21.05 -7.14 -4.57
N GLU A 312 -20.50 -6.74 -3.45
CA GLU A 312 -19.65 -5.56 -3.36
C GLU A 312 -18.17 -5.99 -3.40
N VAL A 313 -17.42 -5.54 -4.42
CA VAL A 313 -15.98 -5.72 -4.50
C VAL A 313 -15.35 -4.86 -3.41
N SER A 314 -14.76 -5.51 -2.41
CA SER A 314 -14.04 -4.82 -1.35
C SER A 314 -12.77 -4.15 -1.91
N PRO A 315 -12.45 -2.90 -1.52
CA PRO A 315 -11.17 -2.26 -1.83
C PRO A 315 -9.94 -3.04 -1.34
N GLN A 316 -10.15 -4.04 -0.48
CA GLN A 316 -9.10 -4.86 0.14
C GLN A 316 -8.59 -6.01 -0.75
N THR A 317 -9.12 -6.18 -1.96
CA THR A 317 -8.70 -7.26 -2.88
C THR A 317 -7.20 -7.18 -3.21
N LEU A 318 -6.64 -5.99 -3.37
CA LEU A 318 -5.20 -5.79 -3.62
C LEU A 318 -4.35 -6.20 -2.41
N ARG A 319 -4.79 -5.87 -1.19
CA ARG A 319 -4.12 -6.27 0.06
C ARG A 319 -4.06 -7.78 0.21
N HIS A 320 -5.19 -8.47 0.02
CA HIS A 320 -5.24 -9.93 0.12
C HIS A 320 -4.37 -10.61 -0.94
N THR A 321 -4.26 -10.03 -2.13
CA THR A 321 -3.37 -10.52 -3.17
C THR A 321 -1.91 -10.44 -2.73
N GLY A 322 -1.46 -9.32 -2.19
CA GLY A 322 -0.09 -9.13 -1.70
C GLY A 322 0.24 -10.03 -0.50
N LEU A 323 -0.62 -10.06 0.52
CA LEU A 323 -0.45 -10.94 1.69
C LEU A 323 -0.47 -12.42 1.30
N GLY A 324 -1.39 -12.82 0.39
CA GLY A 324 -1.47 -14.17 -0.11
C GLY A 324 -0.19 -14.61 -0.81
N THR A 325 0.39 -13.74 -1.63
CA THR A 325 1.66 -13.98 -2.31
C THR A 325 2.80 -14.20 -1.30
N GLN A 326 2.90 -13.35 -0.26
CA GLN A 326 3.92 -13.50 0.79
C GLN A 326 3.73 -14.76 1.61
N ILE A 327 2.49 -15.14 1.95
CA ILE A 327 2.18 -16.38 2.64
C ILE A 327 2.60 -17.58 1.78
N LEU A 328 2.28 -17.59 0.48
CA LEU A 328 2.68 -18.67 -0.44
C LEU A 328 4.20 -18.80 -0.56
N ALA A 329 4.90 -17.68 -0.67
CA ALA A 329 6.36 -17.65 -0.68
C ALA A 329 6.95 -18.15 0.65
N ALA A 330 6.39 -17.73 1.80
CA ALA A 330 6.79 -18.20 3.13
C ALA A 330 6.55 -19.69 3.32
N LEU A 331 5.57 -20.27 2.63
CA LEU A 331 5.31 -21.71 2.59
C LEU A 331 6.28 -22.46 1.67
N GLY A 332 7.12 -21.76 0.90
CA GLY A 332 8.12 -22.34 -0.02
C GLY A 332 7.53 -22.82 -1.35
N LEU A 333 6.40 -22.29 -1.78
CA LEU A 333 5.80 -22.62 -3.08
C LEU A 333 6.48 -21.83 -4.20
N SER A 334 6.44 -22.37 -5.42
CA SER A 334 6.91 -21.71 -6.65
C SER A 334 5.89 -21.78 -7.79
N GLU A 335 5.32 -22.95 -8.07
CA GLU A 335 4.34 -23.16 -9.13
C GLU A 335 2.96 -23.46 -8.55
N LEU A 336 1.94 -22.74 -9.02
CA LEU A 336 0.59 -22.76 -8.46
C LEU A 336 -0.46 -23.12 -9.50
N ILE A 337 -1.45 -23.93 -9.10
CA ILE A 337 -2.71 -24.13 -9.81
C ILE A 337 -3.82 -23.55 -8.93
N LEU A 338 -4.47 -22.47 -9.38
CA LEU A 338 -5.53 -21.84 -8.58
C LEU A 338 -6.84 -22.63 -8.63
N LEU A 339 -7.38 -22.95 -7.47
CA LEU A 339 -8.74 -23.48 -7.31
C LEU A 339 -9.73 -22.29 -7.32
N THR A 340 -10.42 -22.10 -8.46
CA THR A 340 -11.33 -20.97 -8.65
C THR A 340 -12.37 -21.23 -9.74
N ASP A 341 -13.60 -20.73 -9.54
CA ASP A 341 -14.64 -20.68 -10.56
C ASP A 341 -14.64 -19.35 -11.32
N SER A 342 -13.85 -18.39 -10.88
CA SER A 342 -13.67 -17.08 -11.53
C SER A 342 -12.61 -17.13 -12.61
N PRO A 343 -12.64 -16.20 -13.61
CA PRO A 343 -11.55 -16.04 -14.55
C PRO A 343 -10.21 -15.84 -13.84
N MET A 344 -9.12 -16.26 -14.47
CA MET A 344 -7.77 -16.14 -13.93
C MET A 344 -7.48 -14.67 -13.54
N PRO A 345 -7.23 -14.36 -12.26
CA PRO A 345 -6.95 -13.00 -11.85
C PRO A 345 -5.59 -12.54 -12.39
N LYS A 346 -5.50 -11.30 -12.85
CA LYS A 346 -4.19 -10.66 -13.06
C LYS A 346 -3.61 -10.32 -11.70
N VAL A 347 -2.71 -11.14 -11.19
CA VAL A 347 -2.01 -10.91 -9.93
C VAL A 347 -0.71 -10.17 -10.24
N ILE A 348 -0.61 -8.93 -9.80
CA ILE A 348 0.60 -8.11 -9.97
C ILE A 348 1.60 -8.52 -8.85
N GLY A 349 2.87 -8.73 -9.21
CA GLY A 349 3.95 -8.93 -8.24
C GLY A 349 4.24 -10.38 -7.86
N LEU A 350 3.64 -11.39 -8.50
CA LEU A 350 4.00 -12.80 -8.30
C LEU A 350 5.47 -13.07 -8.62
N ASP A 351 5.97 -12.49 -9.71
CA ASP A 351 7.36 -12.65 -10.16
C ASP A 351 8.38 -12.16 -9.12
N ALA A 352 7.97 -11.20 -8.26
CA ALA A 352 8.82 -10.68 -7.18
C ALA A 352 9.09 -11.73 -6.08
N TYR A 353 8.28 -12.79 -6.01
CA TYR A 353 8.40 -13.88 -5.03
C TYR A 353 8.73 -15.22 -5.67
N ASP A 354 9.17 -15.23 -6.92
CA ASP A 354 9.43 -16.45 -7.71
C ASP A 354 8.19 -17.38 -7.78
N LEU A 355 6.98 -16.80 -7.77
CA LEU A 355 5.72 -17.52 -7.88
C LEU A 355 5.16 -17.44 -9.29
N THR A 356 4.69 -18.56 -9.81
CA THR A 356 4.07 -18.67 -11.13
C THR A 356 2.74 -19.39 -11.06
N ILE A 357 1.67 -18.80 -11.59
CA ILE A 357 0.39 -19.49 -11.77
C ILE A 357 0.44 -20.23 -13.10
N THR A 358 0.52 -21.56 -13.04
CA THR A 358 0.62 -22.45 -14.22
C THR A 358 -0.75 -22.85 -14.78
N GLY A 359 -1.82 -22.68 -14.00
CA GLY A 359 -3.17 -23.01 -14.43
C GLY A 359 -4.24 -22.69 -13.41
N THR A 360 -5.49 -23.01 -13.80
CA THR A 360 -6.66 -22.93 -12.93
C THR A 360 -7.42 -24.26 -12.94
N ARG A 361 -8.06 -24.60 -11.83
CA ARG A 361 -8.98 -25.73 -11.70
C ARG A 361 -10.28 -25.26 -11.07
N ARG A 362 -11.42 -25.67 -11.61
CA ARG A 362 -12.74 -25.33 -11.07
C ARG A 362 -13.04 -26.06 -9.76
N ILE A 363 -13.77 -25.39 -8.87
CA ILE A 363 -14.28 -25.95 -7.61
C ILE A 363 -15.59 -26.66 -7.86
N THR A 364 -16.50 -26.06 -8.61
CA THR A 364 -17.78 -26.68 -8.99
C THR A 364 -17.55 -27.69 -10.12
N LYS A 365 -18.07 -28.92 -9.94
CA LYS A 365 -18.19 -29.92 -11.04
C LYS A 365 -19.35 -29.45 -11.93
N GLU A 366 -19.16 -29.38 -13.26
CA GLU A 366 -20.24 -29.24 -14.24
C GLU A 366 -21.28 -30.33 -14.09
#